data_b5092f10c1af8579b7ec46b7d4fbfddc
#
_entry.id   b5092f10c1af8579b7ec46b7d4fbfddc
#
_cell.length_a   1.000
_cell.length_b   1.000
_cell.length_c   1.000
_cell.angle_alpha   90.00
_cell.angle_beta   90.00
_cell.angle_gamma   90.00
#
_symmetry.space_group_name_H-M   'P 1'
#
loop_
_entity.id
_entity.type
_entity.pdbx_description
1 polymer ?
#
loop_
_entity_poly.entity_id
_entity_poly.type
_entity_poly.pdbx_seq_one_letter_code
_entity_poly.pdbx_strand_id
1 'polypeptide(L)'
;MRFAVVGAGFSGSVVARELAEAGHQIVVFDSRDHVAGNCHTARHETGVMVHTYGPHIFHTQHEHVWRYINRFGEMMPYRHKVTAISRGTMYSLPVNLTTINQFFSRDFDPQQAEKFIAEKADSSITSPVSFEDQGLKFVGRELYDAFFAGYTAKQWGVDPKELPASILARLPVRFNDDDSYFNHPYQAIPKNGYTPIVEAILDHPAIELRLSTKFEPNGDAKPDRAAKPDRAARPDRAAKPDRAATGEKFDHVVWTGPIDAYFGFEFGRLGYRTLDFSPEVKDGDYQGHPVVNYCDADVPYTRITEHKHFAPWESHDRTIVYREYSRLCGETDTPYYPIRLVKEKQQLL
;
A
#
# COMPACT_ATOMS: atom_id res chain seq x y z
N MET A 1 6.41 -8.53 31.42
CA MET A 1 7.48 -7.91 30.64
C MET A 1 7.02 -6.55 30.13
N ARG A 2 7.95 -5.67 29.83
CA ARG A 2 7.67 -4.34 29.25
C ARG A 2 8.19 -4.26 27.82
N PHE A 3 7.30 -3.97 26.88
CA PHE A 3 7.61 -3.90 25.44
C PHE A 3 7.57 -2.47 24.93
N ALA A 4 8.50 -2.13 24.04
CA ALA A 4 8.37 -0.97 23.15
C ALA A 4 7.83 -1.47 21.81
N VAL A 5 6.78 -0.84 21.30
CA VAL A 5 6.27 -1.04 19.94
C VAL A 5 6.47 0.25 19.18
N VAL A 6 7.23 0.19 18.09
CA VAL A 6 7.56 1.35 17.27
C VAL A 6 6.74 1.34 15.99
N GLY A 7 5.85 2.31 15.89
CA GLY A 7 4.84 2.48 14.87
C GLY A 7 3.42 2.22 15.39
N ALA A 8 2.56 3.24 15.37
CA ALA A 8 1.15 3.18 15.74
C ALA A 8 0.23 2.94 14.52
N GLY A 9 0.75 2.32 13.46
CA GLY A 9 -0.04 1.78 12.35
C GLY A 9 -0.72 0.47 12.73
N PHE A 10 -1.50 -0.15 11.82
CA PHE A 10 -2.20 -1.40 12.10
C PHE A 10 -1.28 -2.51 12.66
N SER A 11 -0.11 -2.72 12.06
CA SER A 11 0.80 -3.78 12.50
C SER A 11 1.23 -3.60 13.96
N GLY A 12 1.71 -2.40 14.31
CA GLY A 12 2.15 -2.11 15.67
C GLY A 12 1.00 -2.13 16.67
N SER A 13 -0.15 -1.57 16.32
CA SER A 13 -1.32 -1.50 17.19
C SER A 13 -1.90 -2.88 17.49
N VAL A 14 -1.99 -3.77 16.50
CA VAL A 14 -2.43 -5.16 16.71
C VAL A 14 -1.46 -5.92 17.61
N VAL A 15 -0.15 -5.81 17.36
CA VAL A 15 0.86 -6.45 18.22
C VAL A 15 0.80 -5.90 19.65
N ALA A 16 0.65 -4.58 19.81
CA ALA A 16 0.51 -3.96 21.11
C ALA A 16 -0.72 -4.50 21.88
N ARG A 17 -1.86 -4.61 21.19
CA ARG A 17 -3.09 -5.13 21.77
C ARG A 17 -2.97 -6.58 22.21
N GLU A 18 -2.46 -7.46 21.35
CA GLU A 18 -2.29 -8.88 21.65
C GLU A 18 -1.33 -9.11 22.82
N LEU A 19 -0.21 -8.36 22.88
CA LEU A 19 0.72 -8.42 24.00
C LEU A 19 0.10 -7.88 25.30
N ALA A 20 -0.70 -6.83 25.22
CA ALA A 20 -1.40 -6.27 26.39
C ALA A 20 -2.45 -7.24 26.94
N GLU A 21 -3.25 -7.87 26.06
CA GLU A 21 -4.21 -8.93 26.45
C GLU A 21 -3.50 -10.17 27.01
N ALA A 22 -2.23 -10.43 26.65
CA ALA A 22 -1.38 -11.46 27.24
C ALA A 22 -0.74 -11.04 28.59
N GLY A 23 -1.08 -9.88 29.14
CA GLY A 23 -0.66 -9.41 30.47
C GLY A 23 0.69 -8.68 30.49
N HIS A 24 1.13 -8.13 29.37
CA HIS A 24 2.36 -7.34 29.28
C HIS A 24 2.07 -5.83 29.35
N GLN A 25 3.10 -5.04 29.70
CA GLN A 25 3.04 -3.58 29.69
C GLN A 25 3.65 -3.08 28.38
N ILE A 26 2.95 -2.23 27.64
CA ILE A 26 3.31 -1.80 26.31
C ILE A 26 3.44 -0.28 26.26
N VAL A 27 4.50 0.20 25.62
CA VAL A 27 4.63 1.61 25.22
C VAL A 27 4.71 1.64 23.70
N VAL A 28 3.74 2.29 23.07
CA VAL A 28 3.71 2.46 21.62
C VAL A 28 4.26 3.85 21.27
N PHE A 29 5.23 3.88 20.38
CA PHE A 29 5.85 5.12 19.90
C PHE A 29 5.50 5.33 18.43
N ASP A 30 5.12 6.55 18.06
CA ASP A 30 5.07 6.98 16.67
C ASP A 30 5.64 8.39 16.52
N SER A 31 6.41 8.62 15.48
CA SER A 31 6.96 9.94 15.16
C SER A 31 5.90 10.91 14.62
N ARG A 32 4.77 10.40 14.14
CA ARG A 32 3.61 11.20 13.71
C ARG A 32 2.77 11.63 14.91
N ASP A 33 1.95 12.64 14.70
CA ASP A 33 1.00 13.17 15.69
C ASP A 33 -0.35 12.42 15.70
N HIS A 34 -0.46 11.33 14.93
CA HIS A 34 -1.67 10.53 14.78
C HIS A 34 -1.36 9.03 14.70
N VAL A 35 -2.36 8.22 14.99
CA VAL A 35 -2.35 6.75 14.81
C VAL A 35 -2.77 6.34 13.40
N ALA A 36 -2.85 5.01 13.17
CA ALA A 36 -3.23 4.35 11.94
C ALA A 36 -2.18 4.39 10.81
N GLY A 37 -1.03 5.05 11.00
CA GLY A 37 0.05 5.05 10.01
C GLY A 37 -0.44 5.54 8.64
N ASN A 38 -0.15 4.81 7.56
CA ASN A 38 -0.62 5.15 6.21
C ASN A 38 -2.12 4.89 6.00
N CYS A 39 -2.80 4.18 6.91
CA CYS A 39 -4.26 4.03 6.88
C CYS A 39 -5.00 5.19 7.58
N HIS A 40 -4.30 6.21 8.04
CA HIS A 40 -4.93 7.35 8.71
C HIS A 40 -6.02 7.98 7.85
N THR A 41 -7.17 8.20 8.49
CA THR A 41 -8.33 8.87 7.89
C THR A 41 -8.73 10.06 8.74
N ALA A 42 -9.17 11.13 8.10
CA ALA A 42 -9.66 12.33 8.77
C ALA A 42 -10.85 12.92 8.02
N ARG A 43 -11.74 13.60 8.75
CA ARG A 43 -12.84 14.37 8.14
C ARG A 43 -12.27 15.67 7.57
N HIS A 44 -12.50 15.88 6.28
CA HIS A 44 -12.24 17.16 5.65
C HIS A 44 -13.32 18.18 6.00
N GLU A 45 -13.09 19.49 5.80
CA GLU A 45 -14.07 20.56 6.03
C GLU A 45 -15.35 20.41 5.22
N THR A 46 -15.33 19.68 4.11
CA THR A 46 -16.51 19.29 3.32
C THR A 46 -17.36 18.21 4.00
N GLY A 47 -16.94 17.67 5.14
CA GLY A 47 -17.56 16.54 5.81
C GLY A 47 -17.12 15.17 5.25
N VAL A 48 -16.50 15.11 4.08
CA VAL A 48 -16.05 13.87 3.44
C VAL A 48 -14.92 13.23 4.26
N MET A 49 -14.99 11.91 4.49
CA MET A 49 -13.90 11.13 5.07
C MET A 49 -12.77 10.96 4.06
N VAL A 50 -11.58 11.45 4.39
CA VAL A 50 -10.40 11.41 3.53
C VAL A 50 -9.42 10.34 4.03
N HIS A 51 -8.91 9.53 3.12
CA HIS A 51 -7.76 8.66 3.34
C HIS A 51 -6.50 9.48 3.06
N THR A 52 -5.87 10.00 4.12
CA THR A 52 -4.82 11.03 4.05
C THR A 52 -3.61 10.60 3.22
N TYR A 53 -3.26 9.32 3.27
CA TYR A 53 -2.10 8.73 2.59
C TYR A 53 -2.49 7.84 1.39
N GLY A 54 -3.62 8.14 0.76
CA GLY A 54 -4.17 7.34 -0.32
C GLY A 54 -5.16 6.27 0.16
N PRO A 55 -6.00 5.75 -0.75
CA PRO A 55 -7.11 4.88 -0.38
C PRO A 55 -6.62 3.52 0.12
N HIS A 56 -7.21 3.08 1.22
CA HIS A 56 -7.05 1.76 1.78
C HIS A 56 -8.42 1.09 1.89
N ILE A 57 -8.54 -0.12 1.38
CA ILE A 57 -9.74 -0.94 1.46
C ILE A 57 -9.40 -2.21 2.24
N PHE A 58 -10.15 -2.47 3.30
CA PHE A 58 -9.99 -3.71 4.03
C PHE A 58 -10.52 -4.89 3.21
N HIS A 59 -9.68 -5.90 3.02
CA HIS A 59 -10.10 -7.14 2.39
C HIS A 59 -9.31 -8.33 2.93
N THR A 60 -9.97 -9.46 3.14
CA THR A 60 -9.34 -10.70 3.61
C THR A 60 -10.13 -11.93 3.19
N GLN A 61 -9.42 -13.05 3.04
CA GLN A 61 -10.05 -14.37 2.93
C GLN A 61 -10.20 -15.06 4.29
N HIS A 62 -9.57 -14.53 5.35
CA HIS A 62 -9.49 -15.16 6.66
C HIS A 62 -10.58 -14.65 7.59
N GLU A 63 -11.51 -15.54 7.97
CA GLU A 63 -12.62 -15.19 8.86
C GLU A 63 -12.15 -14.69 10.23
N HIS A 64 -11.05 -15.23 10.78
CA HIS A 64 -10.54 -14.79 12.08
C HIS A 64 -10.05 -13.34 12.03
N VAL A 65 -9.46 -12.88 10.90
CA VAL A 65 -9.06 -11.47 10.71
C VAL A 65 -10.29 -10.59 10.58
N TRP A 66 -11.34 -11.06 9.87
CA TRP A 66 -12.62 -10.36 9.77
C TRP A 66 -13.28 -10.21 11.13
N ARG A 67 -13.34 -11.27 11.94
CA ARG A 67 -13.88 -11.22 13.31
C ARG A 67 -13.07 -10.30 14.21
N TYR A 68 -11.76 -10.32 14.08
CA TYR A 68 -10.86 -9.49 14.88
C TYR A 68 -11.14 -8.00 14.66
N ILE A 69 -11.15 -7.53 13.41
CA ILE A 69 -11.33 -6.11 13.12
C ILE A 69 -12.71 -5.60 13.55
N ASN A 70 -13.76 -6.43 13.46
CA ASN A 70 -15.10 -6.08 13.90
C ASN A 70 -15.26 -5.96 15.43
N ARG A 71 -14.27 -6.33 16.22
CA ARG A 71 -14.24 -6.03 17.67
C ARG A 71 -14.08 -4.54 17.95
N PHE A 72 -13.49 -3.80 17.03
CA PHE A 72 -13.00 -2.43 17.23
C PHE A 72 -13.80 -1.36 16.50
N GLY A 73 -14.77 -1.75 15.69
CA GLY A 73 -15.69 -0.80 15.02
C GLY A 73 -16.52 -1.45 13.94
N GLU A 74 -17.50 -0.70 13.47
CA GLU A 74 -18.45 -1.15 12.44
C GLU A 74 -17.77 -1.14 11.07
N MET A 75 -17.74 -2.30 10.41
CA MET A 75 -17.18 -2.49 9.07
C MET A 75 -18.32 -2.53 8.06
N MET A 76 -18.41 -1.52 7.20
CA MET A 76 -19.45 -1.43 6.15
C MET A 76 -19.03 -2.24 4.92
N PRO A 77 -19.88 -3.14 4.41
CA PRO A 77 -19.59 -3.87 3.18
C PRO A 77 -19.28 -2.90 2.03
N TYR A 78 -18.15 -3.12 1.39
CA TYR A 78 -17.68 -2.27 0.29
C TYR A 78 -16.94 -3.09 -0.74
N ARG A 79 -17.42 -3.08 -1.98
CA ARG A 79 -16.73 -3.71 -3.11
C ARG A 79 -16.00 -2.65 -3.92
N HIS A 80 -14.68 -2.72 -3.89
CA HIS A 80 -13.86 -1.74 -4.61
C HIS A 80 -13.88 -1.99 -6.11
N LYS A 81 -14.12 -0.90 -6.85
CA LYS A 81 -14.03 -0.85 -8.30
C LYS A 81 -12.99 0.18 -8.69
N VAL A 82 -12.22 -0.12 -9.71
CA VAL A 82 -11.23 0.78 -10.29
C VAL A 82 -11.54 0.95 -11.76
N THR A 83 -11.50 2.18 -12.23
CA THR A 83 -11.54 2.50 -13.67
C THR A 83 -10.18 3.00 -14.13
N ALA A 84 -9.94 2.93 -15.43
CA ALA A 84 -8.75 3.47 -16.05
C ALA A 84 -9.11 4.33 -17.27
N ILE A 85 -8.36 5.40 -17.47
CA ILE A 85 -8.37 6.14 -18.73
C ILE A 85 -7.12 5.76 -19.51
N SER A 86 -7.33 5.32 -20.73
CA SER A 86 -6.30 5.05 -21.71
C SER A 86 -6.73 5.63 -23.07
N ARG A 87 -5.89 6.45 -23.68
CA ARG A 87 -6.13 7.11 -24.97
C ARG A 87 -7.46 7.88 -24.98
N GLY A 88 -7.77 8.55 -23.86
CA GLY A 88 -8.98 9.35 -23.69
C GLY A 88 -10.27 8.55 -23.48
N THR A 89 -10.22 7.23 -23.42
CA THR A 89 -11.38 6.35 -23.19
C THR A 89 -11.32 5.72 -21.80
N MET A 90 -12.48 5.66 -21.13
CA MET A 90 -12.60 5.05 -19.81
C MET A 90 -12.92 3.56 -19.92
N TYR A 91 -12.23 2.74 -19.12
CA TYR A 91 -12.35 1.28 -19.06
C TYR A 91 -12.48 0.79 -17.63
N SER A 92 -13.11 -0.37 -17.45
CA SER A 92 -13.13 -1.08 -16.17
C SER A 92 -11.80 -1.80 -15.91
N LEU A 93 -11.35 -1.84 -14.65
CA LEU A 93 -10.21 -2.64 -14.18
C LEU A 93 -10.62 -3.51 -12.98
N PRO A 94 -10.00 -4.70 -12.81
CA PRO A 94 -8.96 -5.32 -13.65
C PRO A 94 -9.47 -5.59 -15.08
N VAL A 95 -8.54 -5.82 -16.01
CA VAL A 95 -8.91 -6.16 -17.41
C VAL A 95 -9.84 -7.37 -17.39
N ASN A 96 -11.07 -7.18 -17.85
CA ASN A 96 -12.15 -8.16 -17.85
C ASN A 96 -12.80 -8.27 -19.24
N LEU A 97 -13.82 -9.11 -19.38
CA LEU A 97 -14.51 -9.31 -20.66
C LEU A 97 -15.03 -8.00 -21.26
N THR A 98 -15.67 -7.16 -20.43
CA THR A 98 -16.16 -5.84 -20.85
C THR A 98 -15.01 -4.96 -21.35
N THR A 99 -13.87 -4.92 -20.64
CA THR A 99 -12.68 -4.17 -21.04
C THR A 99 -12.13 -4.67 -22.38
N ILE A 100 -12.01 -5.99 -22.55
CA ILE A 100 -11.51 -6.62 -23.78
C ILE A 100 -12.42 -6.28 -24.97
N ASN A 101 -13.72 -6.46 -24.79
CA ASN A 101 -14.70 -6.18 -25.84
C ASN A 101 -14.70 -4.71 -26.24
N GLN A 102 -14.71 -3.81 -25.28
CA GLN A 102 -14.66 -2.36 -25.51
C GLN A 102 -13.36 -1.95 -26.24
N PHE A 103 -12.21 -2.43 -25.75
CA PHE A 103 -10.90 -2.03 -26.29
C PHE A 103 -10.69 -2.48 -27.74
N PHE A 104 -11.08 -3.71 -28.06
CA PHE A 104 -10.93 -4.27 -29.40
C PHE A 104 -12.15 -4.05 -30.31
N SER A 105 -13.19 -3.37 -29.83
CA SER A 105 -14.47 -3.17 -30.55
C SER A 105 -15.05 -4.52 -31.02
N ARG A 106 -15.22 -5.44 -30.06
CA ARG A 106 -15.71 -6.81 -30.25
C ARG A 106 -16.90 -7.08 -29.34
N ASP A 107 -17.57 -8.20 -29.61
CA ASP A 107 -18.64 -8.75 -28.78
C ASP A 107 -18.36 -10.25 -28.57
N PHE A 108 -17.26 -10.50 -27.92
CA PHE A 108 -16.82 -11.87 -27.59
C PHE A 108 -17.58 -12.40 -26.41
N ASP A 109 -17.94 -13.69 -26.46
CA ASP A 109 -18.22 -14.47 -25.27
C ASP A 109 -16.92 -14.80 -24.49
N PRO A 110 -17.00 -15.34 -23.25
CA PRO A 110 -15.84 -15.68 -22.46
C PRO A 110 -14.78 -16.54 -23.16
N GLN A 111 -15.21 -17.56 -23.91
CA GLN A 111 -14.31 -18.50 -24.58
C GLN A 111 -13.63 -17.84 -25.79
N GLN A 112 -14.37 -17.05 -26.55
CA GLN A 112 -13.84 -16.28 -27.68
C GLN A 112 -12.80 -15.25 -27.20
N ALA A 113 -13.07 -14.54 -26.11
CA ALA A 113 -12.15 -13.57 -25.52
C ALA A 113 -10.87 -14.26 -25.03
N GLU A 114 -10.99 -15.38 -24.32
CA GLU A 114 -9.83 -16.15 -23.84
C GLU A 114 -8.94 -16.60 -25.00
N LYS A 115 -9.54 -17.19 -26.06
CA LYS A 115 -8.82 -17.60 -27.25
C LYS A 115 -8.13 -16.43 -27.93
N PHE A 116 -8.85 -15.31 -28.12
CA PHE A 116 -8.34 -14.11 -28.77
C PHE A 116 -7.14 -13.52 -28.00
N ILE A 117 -7.23 -13.43 -26.67
CA ILE A 117 -6.11 -12.93 -25.85
C ILE A 117 -4.94 -13.92 -25.87
N ALA A 118 -5.18 -15.23 -25.87
CA ALA A 118 -4.13 -16.23 -26.01
C ALA A 118 -3.38 -16.12 -27.36
N GLU A 119 -4.07 -15.75 -28.45
CA GLU A 119 -3.45 -15.49 -29.76
C GLU A 119 -2.62 -14.19 -29.77
N LYS A 120 -2.96 -13.20 -28.93
CA LYS A 120 -2.24 -11.92 -28.78
C LYS A 120 -1.04 -12.04 -27.82
N ALA A 121 -1.11 -12.97 -26.88
CA ALA A 121 -0.09 -13.22 -25.90
C ALA A 121 1.24 -13.68 -26.54
N ASP A 122 2.36 -13.24 -26.00
CA ASP A 122 3.67 -13.68 -26.48
C ASP A 122 4.03 -15.06 -25.90
N SER A 123 3.73 -16.09 -26.68
CA SER A 123 3.99 -17.48 -26.30
C SER A 123 5.49 -17.85 -26.29
N SER A 124 6.37 -17.02 -26.86
CA SER A 124 7.82 -17.24 -26.79
C SER A 124 8.38 -17.00 -25.39
N ILE A 125 7.68 -16.24 -24.56
CA ILE A 125 8.06 -15.95 -23.18
C ILE A 125 7.63 -17.11 -22.27
N THR A 126 8.52 -18.07 -22.07
CA THR A 126 8.23 -19.24 -21.21
C THR A 126 8.36 -18.93 -19.74
N SER A 127 9.41 -18.17 -19.35
CA SER A 127 9.74 -17.81 -17.97
C SER A 127 9.90 -16.30 -17.83
N PRO A 128 8.84 -15.54 -17.56
CA PRO A 128 8.91 -14.10 -17.46
C PRO A 128 9.78 -13.68 -16.27
N VAL A 129 10.73 -12.78 -16.50
CA VAL A 129 11.63 -12.21 -15.49
C VAL A 129 11.18 -10.82 -15.10
N SER A 130 10.80 -10.01 -16.09
CA SER A 130 10.39 -8.63 -15.89
C SER A 130 8.87 -8.46 -15.88
N PHE A 131 8.43 -7.28 -15.39
CA PHE A 131 7.03 -6.86 -15.47
C PHE A 131 6.52 -6.84 -16.92
N GLU A 132 7.35 -6.35 -17.88
CA GLU A 132 6.99 -6.34 -19.29
C GLU A 132 6.81 -7.76 -19.81
N ASP A 133 7.76 -8.67 -19.56
CA ASP A 133 7.63 -10.08 -19.99
C ASP A 133 6.31 -10.68 -19.49
N GLN A 134 5.98 -10.44 -18.22
CA GLN A 134 4.75 -10.96 -17.62
C GLN A 134 3.51 -10.36 -18.30
N GLY A 135 3.53 -9.07 -18.61
CA GLY A 135 2.44 -8.39 -19.31
C GLY A 135 2.23 -8.91 -20.72
N LEU A 136 3.31 -9.02 -21.48
CA LEU A 136 3.27 -9.56 -22.86
C LEU A 136 2.77 -10.99 -22.90
N LYS A 137 3.23 -11.82 -21.96
CA LYS A 137 2.76 -13.20 -21.79
C LYS A 137 1.28 -13.31 -21.43
N PHE A 138 0.74 -12.35 -20.65
CA PHE A 138 -0.64 -12.42 -20.15
C PHE A 138 -1.65 -11.84 -21.13
N VAL A 139 -1.38 -10.67 -21.69
CA VAL A 139 -2.38 -9.89 -22.42
C VAL A 139 -1.93 -9.46 -23.81
N GLY A 140 -0.68 -9.71 -24.17
CA GLY A 140 -0.09 -9.24 -25.42
C GLY A 140 0.23 -7.74 -25.43
N ARG A 141 0.87 -7.29 -26.50
CA ARG A 141 1.43 -5.93 -26.62
C ARG A 141 0.37 -4.82 -26.50
N GLU A 142 -0.77 -4.98 -27.15
CA GLU A 142 -1.77 -3.91 -27.28
C GLU A 142 -2.38 -3.54 -25.90
N LEU A 143 -2.84 -4.52 -25.12
CA LEU A 143 -3.36 -4.28 -23.76
C LEU A 143 -2.26 -3.90 -22.78
N TYR A 144 -1.07 -4.49 -22.94
CA TYR A 144 0.07 -4.13 -22.11
C TYR A 144 0.42 -2.65 -22.26
N ASP A 145 0.57 -2.16 -23.48
CA ASP A 145 0.89 -0.75 -23.75
C ASP A 145 -0.23 0.19 -23.32
N ALA A 146 -1.49 -0.24 -23.45
CA ALA A 146 -2.65 0.59 -23.11
C ALA A 146 -2.88 0.74 -21.61
N PHE A 147 -2.66 -0.29 -20.82
CA PHE A 147 -3.10 -0.30 -19.39
C PHE A 147 -1.97 -0.43 -18.39
N PHE A 148 -0.80 -0.96 -18.77
CA PHE A 148 0.24 -1.34 -17.83
C PHE A 148 1.54 -0.55 -17.98
N ALA A 149 2.06 -0.41 -19.19
CA ALA A 149 3.39 0.15 -19.42
C ALA A 149 3.54 1.58 -18.89
N GLY A 150 2.71 2.52 -19.35
CA GLY A 150 2.79 3.94 -18.96
C GLY A 150 2.47 4.16 -17.48
N TYR A 151 1.42 3.50 -16.98
CA TYR A 151 1.06 3.58 -15.57
C TYR A 151 2.19 3.08 -14.67
N THR A 152 2.76 1.92 -14.98
CA THR A 152 3.82 1.29 -14.19
C THR A 152 5.10 2.13 -14.21
N ALA A 153 5.48 2.66 -15.38
CA ALA A 153 6.64 3.54 -15.48
C ALA A 153 6.49 4.79 -14.60
N LYS A 154 5.31 5.42 -14.55
CA LYS A 154 5.02 6.55 -13.67
C LYS A 154 5.04 6.17 -12.20
N GLN A 155 4.35 5.07 -11.85
CA GLN A 155 4.23 4.61 -10.46
C GLN A 155 5.60 4.26 -9.85
N TRP A 156 6.45 3.58 -10.61
CA TRP A 156 7.74 3.09 -10.11
C TRP A 156 8.93 3.98 -10.47
N GLY A 157 8.80 4.87 -11.47
CA GLY A 157 9.84 5.78 -11.92
C GLY A 157 11.03 5.08 -12.58
N VAL A 158 10.82 3.85 -13.06
CA VAL A 158 11.79 3.02 -13.76
C VAL A 158 11.13 2.32 -14.94
N ASP A 159 11.94 1.83 -15.89
CA ASP A 159 11.42 1.02 -17.00
C ASP A 159 10.77 -0.26 -16.44
N PRO A 160 9.55 -0.62 -16.88
CA PRO A 160 8.91 -1.88 -16.48
C PRO A 160 9.76 -3.14 -16.73
N LYS A 161 10.74 -3.10 -17.62
CA LYS A 161 11.73 -4.18 -17.83
C LYS A 161 12.65 -4.41 -16.61
N GLU A 162 12.85 -3.39 -15.80
CA GLU A 162 13.68 -3.46 -14.60
C GLU A 162 12.91 -4.00 -13.37
N LEU A 163 11.58 -4.01 -13.43
CA LEU A 163 10.71 -4.49 -12.36
C LEU A 163 10.49 -6.00 -12.47
N PRO A 164 10.43 -6.74 -11.35
CA PRO A 164 10.21 -8.18 -11.40
C PRO A 164 8.79 -8.55 -11.84
N ALA A 165 8.67 -9.64 -12.58
CA ALA A 165 7.41 -10.20 -13.07
C ALA A 165 6.35 -10.39 -11.95
N SER A 166 6.78 -10.66 -10.72
CA SER A 166 5.90 -10.88 -9.57
C SER A 166 5.02 -9.70 -9.20
N ILE A 167 5.35 -8.49 -9.65
CA ILE A 167 4.51 -7.29 -9.42
C ILE A 167 3.21 -7.42 -10.22
N LEU A 168 3.28 -7.83 -11.50
CA LEU A 168 2.11 -8.00 -12.37
C LEU A 168 1.36 -9.31 -12.13
N ALA A 169 2.05 -10.36 -11.66
CA ALA A 169 1.44 -11.67 -11.43
C ALA A 169 0.22 -11.65 -10.46
N ARG A 170 0.02 -10.55 -9.74
CA ARG A 170 -1.11 -10.35 -8.81
C ARG A 170 -2.35 -9.73 -9.46
N LEU A 171 -2.24 -9.21 -10.68
CA LEU A 171 -3.36 -8.55 -11.37
C LEU A 171 -4.06 -9.59 -12.25
N PRO A 172 -5.32 -9.95 -11.96
CA PRO A 172 -6.05 -10.92 -12.75
C PRO A 172 -6.47 -10.33 -14.09
N VAL A 173 -6.41 -11.16 -15.13
CA VAL A 173 -7.21 -10.95 -16.34
C VAL A 173 -8.43 -11.86 -16.22
N ARG A 174 -9.63 -11.34 -16.47
CA ARG A 174 -10.88 -12.05 -16.28
C ARG A 174 -11.64 -12.16 -17.58
N PHE A 175 -12.07 -13.38 -17.92
CA PHE A 175 -12.94 -13.63 -19.07
C PHE A 175 -14.42 -13.70 -18.65
N ASN A 176 -14.82 -12.80 -17.75
CA ASN A 176 -16.19 -12.56 -17.32
C ASN A 176 -16.35 -11.05 -17.02
N ASP A 177 -17.55 -10.59 -16.69
CA ASP A 177 -17.86 -9.19 -16.44
C ASP A 177 -17.64 -8.75 -14.98
N ASP A 178 -16.96 -9.55 -14.15
CA ASP A 178 -16.64 -9.18 -12.77
C ASP A 178 -15.59 -8.06 -12.74
N ASP A 179 -16.03 -6.89 -12.33
CA ASP A 179 -15.23 -5.67 -12.17
C ASP A 179 -14.75 -5.43 -10.72
N SER A 180 -14.96 -6.39 -9.83
CA SER A 180 -14.48 -6.30 -8.45
C SER A 180 -12.96 -6.31 -8.41
N TYR A 181 -12.33 -5.32 -7.75
CA TYR A 181 -10.87 -5.25 -7.70
C TYR A 181 -10.24 -6.40 -6.89
N PHE A 182 -10.89 -6.84 -5.84
CA PHE A 182 -10.47 -7.96 -5.00
C PHE A 182 -11.39 -9.17 -5.13
N ASN A 183 -10.85 -10.38 -4.93
CA ASN A 183 -11.59 -11.64 -4.95
C ASN A 183 -11.90 -12.19 -3.54
N HIS A 184 -11.49 -11.47 -2.49
CA HIS A 184 -11.68 -11.93 -1.11
C HIS A 184 -13.15 -11.83 -0.68
N PRO A 185 -13.67 -12.79 0.12
CA PRO A 185 -15.06 -12.78 0.55
C PRO A 185 -15.38 -11.64 1.52
N TYR A 186 -14.42 -11.21 2.34
CA TYR A 186 -14.60 -10.13 3.29
C TYR A 186 -13.97 -8.86 2.73
N GLN A 187 -14.80 -7.88 2.34
CA GLN A 187 -14.37 -6.60 1.80
C GLN A 187 -15.20 -5.50 2.44
N ALA A 188 -14.57 -4.50 3.01
CA ALA A 188 -15.24 -3.45 3.76
C ALA A 188 -14.40 -2.18 3.90
N ILE A 189 -15.05 -1.11 4.33
CA ILE A 189 -14.43 0.11 4.84
C ILE A 189 -15.02 0.38 6.23
N PRO A 190 -14.23 0.81 7.22
CA PRO A 190 -14.79 1.22 8.50
C PRO A 190 -15.74 2.40 8.34
N LYS A 191 -16.91 2.32 8.93
CA LYS A 191 -17.98 3.33 8.83
C LYS A 191 -17.49 4.75 9.16
N ASN A 192 -16.65 4.87 10.17
CA ASN A 192 -16.10 6.14 10.64
C ASN A 192 -14.64 6.35 10.27
N GLY A 193 -14.11 5.60 9.26
CA GLY A 193 -12.71 5.62 8.87
C GLY A 193 -11.83 4.70 9.71
N TYR A 194 -10.57 4.58 9.30
CA TYR A 194 -9.61 3.64 9.93
C TYR A 194 -9.04 4.15 11.25
N THR A 195 -8.91 5.46 11.42
CA THR A 195 -8.30 6.05 12.62
C THR A 195 -9.01 5.63 13.90
N PRO A 196 -10.36 5.73 14.01
CA PRO A 196 -11.08 5.26 15.20
C PRO A 196 -10.95 3.76 15.48
N ILE A 197 -10.77 2.93 14.45
CA ILE A 197 -10.51 1.50 14.63
C ILE A 197 -9.17 1.28 15.34
N VAL A 198 -8.13 2.00 14.90
CA VAL A 198 -6.79 1.86 15.49
C VAL A 198 -6.76 2.47 16.89
N GLU A 199 -7.46 3.57 17.13
CA GLU A 199 -7.66 4.13 18.49
C GLU A 199 -8.29 3.10 19.42
N ALA A 200 -9.35 2.42 18.97
CA ALA A 200 -10.02 1.38 19.76
C ALA A 200 -9.13 0.14 19.99
N ILE A 201 -8.26 -0.23 19.04
CA ILE A 201 -7.25 -1.28 19.23
C ILE A 201 -6.27 -0.90 20.33
N LEU A 202 -5.84 0.35 20.36
CA LEU A 202 -4.88 0.87 21.34
C LEU A 202 -5.49 1.23 22.69
N ASP A 203 -6.83 1.34 22.78
CA ASP A 203 -7.54 1.62 24.04
C ASP A 203 -7.51 0.40 24.96
N HIS A 204 -6.43 0.29 25.73
CA HIS A 204 -6.22 -0.77 26.72
C HIS A 204 -5.37 -0.24 27.89
N PRO A 205 -5.71 -0.55 29.14
CA PRO A 205 -5.02 0.01 30.34
C PRO A 205 -3.53 -0.34 30.43
N ALA A 206 -3.08 -1.40 29.78
CA ALA A 206 -1.67 -1.79 29.73
C ALA A 206 -0.90 -1.17 28.53
N ILE A 207 -1.53 -0.33 27.72
CA ILE A 207 -0.91 0.34 26.57
C ILE A 207 -0.78 1.84 26.87
N GLU A 208 0.44 2.33 26.82
CA GLU A 208 0.77 3.76 26.82
C GLU A 208 1.11 4.17 25.39
N LEU A 209 0.41 5.19 24.85
CA LEU A 209 0.64 5.70 23.50
C LEU A 209 1.41 7.02 23.56
N ARG A 210 2.52 7.11 22.84
CA ARG A 210 3.37 8.30 22.70
C ARG A 210 3.50 8.70 21.22
N LEU A 211 2.65 9.59 20.79
CA LEU A 211 2.72 10.22 19.47
C LEU A 211 3.77 11.34 19.45
N SER A 212 4.10 11.82 18.25
CA SER A 212 5.15 12.85 18.03
C SER A 212 6.47 12.51 18.73
N THR A 213 6.74 11.20 18.90
CA THR A 213 7.89 10.70 19.64
C THR A 213 8.69 9.71 18.81
N LYS A 214 9.91 10.10 18.44
CA LYS A 214 10.82 9.21 17.73
C LYS A 214 11.49 8.25 18.72
N PHE A 215 11.43 6.96 18.41
CA PHE A 215 12.17 5.93 19.14
C PHE A 215 13.52 5.69 18.47
N GLU A 216 14.60 5.68 19.23
CA GLU A 216 15.94 5.35 18.76
C GLU A 216 16.41 4.03 19.37
N PRO A 217 16.61 2.97 18.55
CA PRO A 217 16.92 1.64 19.05
C PRO A 217 18.24 1.53 19.84
N ASN A 218 19.18 2.42 19.60
CA ASN A 218 20.54 2.36 20.12
C ASN A 218 20.93 3.65 20.87
N GLY A 219 20.20 4.02 21.92
CA GLY A 219 20.38 5.29 22.66
C GLY A 219 21.77 5.59 23.24
N ASP A 220 22.80 4.72 23.09
CA ASP A 220 24.16 4.92 23.61
C ASP A 220 25.31 4.53 22.66
N ALA A 221 25.07 4.25 21.39
CA ALA A 221 26.17 3.96 20.45
C ALA A 221 26.09 4.85 19.21
N LYS A 222 26.74 6.01 19.24
CA LYS A 222 27.23 6.58 17.99
C LYS A 222 28.21 5.56 17.41
N PRO A 223 28.03 5.05 16.16
CA PRO A 223 29.01 4.19 15.54
C PRO A 223 30.32 4.96 15.42
N ASP A 224 31.40 4.39 15.93
CA ASP A 224 32.73 4.90 15.74
C ASP A 224 33.04 4.87 14.22
N ARG A 225 33.20 6.01 13.59
CA ARG A 225 33.33 6.20 12.13
C ARG A 225 34.63 5.60 11.55
N ALA A 226 35.38 4.83 12.32
CA ALA A 226 36.74 4.39 11.97
C ALA A 226 36.93 2.86 11.71
N ALA A 227 35.93 2.03 11.81
CA ALA A 227 36.09 0.59 11.55
C ALA A 227 35.54 0.19 10.18
N LYS A 228 36.42 -0.12 9.22
CA LYS A 228 36.05 -0.85 7.99
C LYS A 228 35.54 -2.24 8.39
N PRO A 229 34.45 -2.74 7.80
CA PRO A 229 33.92 -4.06 8.17
C PRO A 229 34.89 -5.17 7.74
N ASP A 230 35.40 -5.91 8.73
CA ASP A 230 36.08 -7.18 8.47
C ASP A 230 35.03 -8.26 8.18
N ARG A 231 35.14 -8.93 7.05
CA ARG A 231 34.14 -9.83 6.45
C ARG A 231 33.98 -11.19 7.17
N ALA A 232 34.52 -11.37 8.36
CA ALA A 232 34.67 -12.68 8.99
C ALA A 232 34.25 -12.78 10.46
N ALA A 233 33.23 -12.09 10.92
CA ALA A 233 32.69 -12.37 12.24
C ALA A 233 31.15 -12.18 12.27
N ARG A 234 30.40 -13.29 12.37
CA ARG A 234 29.05 -13.26 12.91
C ARG A 234 29.18 -13.00 14.41
N PRO A 235 28.71 -11.89 14.94
CA PRO A 235 28.69 -11.71 16.40
C PRO A 235 27.50 -12.47 16.97
N ASP A 236 27.77 -13.41 17.86
CA ASP A 236 26.86 -13.86 18.91
C ASP A 236 26.64 -12.65 19.83
N ARG A 237 25.71 -11.77 19.46
CA ARG A 237 25.29 -10.65 20.32
C ARG A 237 24.15 -11.14 21.21
N ALA A 238 24.49 -11.43 22.45
CA ALA A 238 23.51 -11.32 23.53
C ALA A 238 22.82 -9.93 23.42
N ALA A 239 21.51 -9.92 23.16
CA ALA A 239 20.75 -8.69 22.95
C ALA A 239 20.91 -7.77 24.17
N LYS A 240 21.54 -6.60 23.96
CA LYS A 240 21.48 -5.53 24.97
C LYS A 240 20.04 -5.01 24.98
N PRO A 241 19.47 -4.70 26.16
CA PRO A 241 18.13 -4.16 26.23
C PRO A 241 18.07 -2.82 25.48
N ASP A 242 17.13 -2.72 24.55
CA ASP A 242 16.88 -1.52 23.77
C ASP A 242 16.37 -0.38 24.68
N ARG A 243 16.79 0.84 24.44
CA ARG A 243 16.38 2.03 25.20
C ARG A 243 15.73 3.05 24.27
N ALA A 244 14.62 3.65 24.74
CA ALA A 244 14.11 4.89 24.13
C ALA A 244 15.10 6.04 24.35
N ALA A 245 14.98 7.11 23.57
CA ALA A 245 15.76 8.37 23.78
C ALA A 245 15.59 8.95 25.21
N THR A 246 14.56 8.53 25.94
CA THR A 246 14.26 8.87 27.35
C THR A 246 15.10 8.09 28.37
N GLY A 247 15.96 7.17 27.96
CA GLY A 247 16.72 6.29 28.86
C GLY A 247 15.88 5.13 29.47
N GLU A 248 14.64 4.97 29.09
CA GLU A 248 13.78 3.88 29.54
C GLU A 248 14.26 2.52 29.01
N LYS A 249 14.11 1.48 29.84
CA LYS A 249 14.47 0.11 29.50
C LYS A 249 13.23 -0.68 29.12
N PHE A 250 13.33 -1.45 28.04
CA PHE A 250 12.35 -2.40 27.57
C PHE A 250 12.97 -3.79 27.52
N ASP A 251 12.17 -4.82 27.81
CA ASP A 251 12.61 -6.20 27.67
C ASP A 251 12.72 -6.59 26.20
N HIS A 252 11.81 -6.05 25.36
CA HIS A 252 11.76 -6.30 23.93
C HIS A 252 11.32 -5.06 23.17
N VAL A 253 11.76 -4.95 21.90
CA VAL A 253 11.32 -3.93 20.94
C VAL A 253 10.72 -4.62 19.74
N VAL A 254 9.51 -4.21 19.36
CA VAL A 254 8.85 -4.57 18.12
C VAL A 254 8.93 -3.37 17.17
N TRP A 255 9.63 -3.53 16.06
CA TRP A 255 9.82 -2.48 15.07
C TRP A 255 8.92 -2.69 13.86
N THR A 256 8.01 -1.75 13.58
CA THR A 256 7.13 -1.79 12.41
C THR A 256 7.39 -0.65 11.41
N GLY A 257 8.42 0.14 11.65
CA GLY A 257 8.92 1.17 10.72
C GLY A 257 9.80 0.59 9.60
N PRO A 258 10.37 1.44 8.75
CA PRO A 258 11.32 1.03 7.72
C PRO A 258 12.52 0.29 8.34
N ILE A 259 12.89 -0.85 7.74
CA ILE A 259 13.93 -1.72 8.32
C ILE A 259 15.31 -1.08 8.31
N ASP A 260 15.62 -0.28 7.31
CA ASP A 260 16.87 0.48 7.21
C ASP A 260 17.01 1.54 8.31
N ALA A 261 15.88 2.13 8.74
CA ALA A 261 15.84 3.06 9.86
C ALA A 261 16.12 2.38 11.21
N TYR A 262 15.73 1.11 11.38
CA TYR A 262 16.09 0.32 12.57
C TYR A 262 17.61 0.19 12.73
N PHE A 263 18.33 0.01 11.62
CA PHE A 263 19.79 -0.06 11.60
C PHE A 263 20.47 1.32 11.49
N GLY A 264 19.72 2.43 11.70
CA GLY A 264 20.28 3.79 11.61
C GLY A 264 20.86 4.12 10.24
N PHE A 265 20.39 3.45 9.18
CA PHE A 265 20.88 3.56 7.80
C PHE A 265 22.36 3.17 7.62
N GLU A 266 22.92 2.36 8.51
CA GLU A 266 24.33 1.94 8.49
C GLU A 266 24.71 1.23 7.16
N PHE A 267 23.76 0.49 6.57
CA PHE A 267 23.94 -0.21 5.30
C PHE A 267 23.44 0.60 4.08
N GLY A 268 23.17 1.89 4.27
CA GLY A 268 22.53 2.75 3.28
C GLY A 268 21.02 2.75 3.39
N ARG A 269 20.38 3.67 2.64
CA ARG A 269 18.92 3.77 2.56
C ARG A 269 18.39 2.84 1.50
N LEU A 270 17.30 2.13 1.81
CA LEU A 270 16.53 1.39 0.81
C LEU A 270 15.82 2.37 -0.11
N GLY A 271 15.69 1.98 -1.39
CA GLY A 271 14.92 2.75 -2.35
C GLY A 271 13.43 2.64 -2.08
N TYR A 272 12.76 3.77 -1.94
CA TYR A 272 11.30 3.86 -1.83
C TYR A 272 10.74 4.85 -2.84
N ARG A 273 9.48 4.63 -3.21
CA ARG A 273 8.64 5.65 -3.82
C ARG A 273 7.90 6.40 -2.73
N THR A 274 7.74 7.70 -2.91
CA THR A 274 6.81 8.53 -2.16
C THR A 274 5.69 9.02 -3.06
N LEU A 275 4.61 9.52 -2.46
CA LEU A 275 3.44 10.04 -3.15
C LEU A 275 3.20 11.48 -2.73
N ASP A 276 3.04 12.36 -3.71
CA ASP A 276 2.53 13.69 -3.50
C ASP A 276 1.05 13.72 -3.90
N PHE A 277 0.22 14.28 -3.04
CA PHE A 277 -1.21 14.43 -3.27
C PHE A 277 -1.54 15.90 -3.50
N SER A 278 -2.24 16.18 -4.60
CA SER A 278 -2.79 17.50 -4.88
C SER A 278 -4.29 17.48 -4.60
N PRO A 279 -4.75 18.01 -3.45
CA PRO A 279 -6.16 18.06 -3.10
C PRO A 279 -6.91 19.14 -3.88
N GLU A 280 -8.14 18.86 -4.25
CA GLU A 280 -9.03 19.79 -4.90
C GLU A 280 -10.48 19.53 -4.47
N VAL A 281 -11.18 20.58 -4.03
CA VAL A 281 -12.60 20.49 -3.67
C VAL A 281 -13.45 20.83 -4.89
N LYS A 282 -14.51 20.04 -5.11
CA LYS A 282 -15.47 20.22 -6.20
C LYS A 282 -16.90 20.19 -5.66
N ASP A 283 -17.83 20.80 -6.38
CA ASP A 283 -19.25 20.67 -6.13
C ASP A 283 -19.78 19.38 -6.77
N GLY A 284 -20.70 18.71 -6.11
CA GLY A 284 -21.29 17.45 -6.58
C GLY A 284 -20.29 16.30 -6.70
N ASP A 285 -20.35 15.59 -7.83
CA ASP A 285 -19.42 14.55 -8.24
C ASP A 285 -18.41 15.08 -9.24
N TYR A 286 -17.14 14.64 -9.12
CA TYR A 286 -16.10 15.01 -10.05
C TYR A 286 -15.94 13.96 -11.17
N GLN A 287 -15.77 12.69 -10.81
CA GLN A 287 -15.52 11.60 -11.76
C GLN A 287 -16.52 10.43 -11.62
N GLY A 288 -17.35 10.42 -10.57
CA GLY A 288 -18.35 9.38 -10.32
C GLY A 288 -17.78 8.02 -9.92
N HIS A 289 -16.48 7.94 -9.66
CA HIS A 289 -15.76 6.71 -9.31
C HIS A 289 -14.78 6.97 -8.17
N PRO A 290 -14.59 6.00 -7.24
CA PRO A 290 -13.64 6.17 -6.13
C PRO A 290 -12.20 6.34 -6.60
N VAL A 291 -11.80 5.63 -7.65
CA VAL A 291 -10.44 5.67 -8.20
C VAL A 291 -10.51 5.57 -9.73
N VAL A 292 -9.85 6.52 -10.39
CA VAL A 292 -9.58 6.48 -11.83
C VAL A 292 -8.08 6.52 -12.07
N ASN A 293 -7.54 5.46 -12.66
CA ASN A 293 -6.14 5.37 -13.06
C ASN A 293 -5.94 6.01 -14.43
N TYR A 294 -4.86 6.74 -14.61
CA TYR A 294 -4.46 7.34 -15.87
C TYR A 294 -3.29 6.56 -16.45
N CYS A 295 -3.54 5.81 -17.52
CA CYS A 295 -2.57 4.86 -18.06
C CYS A 295 -1.55 5.50 -18.99
N ASP A 296 -1.92 6.59 -19.67
CA ASP A 296 -1.07 7.24 -20.66
C ASP A 296 0.16 7.91 -20.03
N ALA A 297 1.32 7.76 -20.69
CA ALA A 297 2.61 8.22 -20.14
C ALA A 297 2.75 9.75 -20.12
N ASP A 298 2.01 10.46 -20.98
CA ASP A 298 1.99 11.93 -21.08
C ASP A 298 1.16 12.58 -19.96
N VAL A 299 0.30 11.84 -19.27
CA VAL A 299 -0.42 12.32 -18.09
C VAL A 299 0.50 12.21 -16.86
N PRO A 300 0.82 13.33 -16.16
CA PRO A 300 1.88 13.31 -15.14
C PRO A 300 1.52 12.63 -13.83
N TYR A 301 0.22 12.46 -13.53
CA TYR A 301 -0.26 11.77 -12.32
C TYR A 301 -0.67 10.32 -12.64
N THR A 302 -0.64 9.48 -11.62
CA THR A 302 -0.97 8.05 -11.75
C THR A 302 -2.47 7.81 -11.64
N ARG A 303 -3.14 8.54 -10.74
CA ARG A 303 -4.58 8.37 -10.50
C ARG A 303 -5.22 9.63 -9.93
N ILE A 304 -6.54 9.67 -10.01
CA ILE A 304 -7.37 10.58 -9.22
C ILE A 304 -8.24 9.74 -8.28
N THR A 305 -8.22 10.09 -7.02
CA THR A 305 -9.07 9.49 -5.99
C THR A 305 -10.16 10.48 -5.61
N GLU A 306 -11.43 10.08 -5.69
CA GLU A 306 -12.57 10.86 -5.22
C GLU A 306 -13.11 10.24 -3.93
N HIS A 307 -12.82 10.90 -2.80
CA HIS A 307 -12.93 10.28 -1.48
C HIS A 307 -14.35 9.98 -1.03
N LYS A 308 -15.37 10.75 -1.45
CA LYS A 308 -16.74 10.52 -1.01
C LYS A 308 -17.30 9.14 -1.42
N HIS A 309 -16.78 8.55 -2.50
CA HIS A 309 -17.23 7.25 -2.97
C HIS A 309 -16.70 6.06 -2.13
N PHE A 310 -15.82 6.30 -1.14
CA PHE A 310 -15.46 5.27 -0.16
C PHE A 310 -16.46 5.15 0.99
N ALA A 311 -17.39 6.11 1.11
CA ALA A 311 -18.48 6.09 2.10
C ALA A 311 -19.84 6.27 1.41
N PRO A 312 -20.29 5.31 0.57
CA PRO A 312 -21.53 5.45 -0.21
C PRO A 312 -22.81 5.51 0.65
N TRP A 313 -22.68 5.29 1.95
CA TRP A 313 -23.76 5.48 2.95
C TRP A 313 -23.87 6.92 3.45
N GLU A 314 -22.98 7.81 3.05
CA GLU A 314 -22.99 9.23 3.37
C GLU A 314 -23.43 10.05 2.15
N SER A 315 -23.99 11.22 2.38
CA SER A 315 -24.37 12.17 1.33
C SER A 315 -23.65 13.50 1.56
N HIS A 316 -23.01 14.01 0.50
CA HIS A 316 -22.24 15.24 0.53
C HIS A 316 -22.51 16.05 -0.73
N ASP A 317 -22.82 17.35 -0.58
CA ASP A 317 -23.01 18.29 -1.69
C ASP A 317 -21.71 18.64 -2.42
N ARG A 318 -20.58 18.44 -1.72
CA ARG A 318 -19.23 18.68 -2.23
C ARG A 318 -18.39 17.40 -2.14
N THR A 319 -17.40 17.31 -2.98
CA THR A 319 -16.43 16.23 -2.98
C THR A 319 -15.01 16.77 -2.82
N ILE A 320 -14.10 15.89 -2.41
CA ILE A 320 -12.66 16.16 -2.45
C ILE A 320 -11.96 15.08 -3.27
N VAL A 321 -11.15 15.52 -4.21
CA VAL A 321 -10.35 14.66 -5.07
C VAL A 321 -8.88 14.87 -4.82
N TYR A 322 -8.10 13.81 -4.90
CA TYR A 322 -6.65 13.84 -4.82
C TYR A 322 -6.06 13.38 -6.15
N ARG A 323 -5.24 14.22 -6.79
CA ARG A 323 -4.33 13.74 -7.85
C ARG A 323 -3.07 13.21 -7.20
N GLU A 324 -2.68 12.01 -7.59
CA GLU A 324 -1.55 11.29 -7.02
C GLU A 324 -0.36 11.30 -7.98
N TYR A 325 0.76 11.83 -7.50
CA TYR A 325 2.04 11.86 -8.21
C TYR A 325 3.04 10.99 -7.48
N SER A 326 3.65 10.03 -8.20
CA SER A 326 4.69 9.19 -7.62
C SER A 326 6.08 9.73 -7.98
N ARG A 327 6.96 9.81 -6.99
CA ARG A 327 8.37 10.18 -7.17
C ARG A 327 9.30 9.38 -6.27
N LEU A 328 10.61 9.50 -6.49
CA LEU A 328 11.60 8.90 -5.60
C LEU A 328 11.49 9.52 -4.20
N CYS A 329 11.52 8.68 -3.18
CA CYS A 329 11.45 9.09 -1.79
C CYS A 329 12.75 9.74 -1.35
N GLY A 330 12.69 10.98 -0.88
CA GLY A 330 13.78 11.70 -0.24
C GLY A 330 13.90 11.37 1.25
N GLU A 331 14.89 11.95 1.92
CA GLU A 331 15.17 11.62 3.33
C GLU A 331 14.08 12.02 4.32
N THR A 332 13.33 13.07 4.01
CA THR A 332 12.26 13.62 4.86
C THR A 332 10.86 13.20 4.42
N ASP A 333 10.77 12.45 3.32
CA ASP A 333 9.51 12.01 2.78
C ASP A 333 8.96 10.79 3.51
N THR A 334 7.66 10.59 3.41
CA THR A 334 7.01 9.34 3.83
C THR A 334 7.30 8.24 2.81
N PRO A 335 7.92 7.10 3.20
CA PRO A 335 8.12 5.97 2.31
C PRO A 335 6.80 5.21 2.13
N TYR A 336 6.38 5.00 0.86
CA TYR A 336 5.17 4.24 0.54
C TYR A 336 5.48 2.84 -0.02
N TYR A 337 6.27 2.78 -1.09
CA TYR A 337 6.52 1.53 -1.79
C TYR A 337 8.02 1.24 -1.88
N PRO A 338 8.51 0.11 -1.33
CA PRO A 338 9.90 -0.29 -1.52
C PRO A 338 10.12 -0.65 -2.99
N ILE A 339 11.14 -0.05 -3.59
CA ILE A 339 11.57 -0.35 -4.96
C ILE A 339 12.29 -1.69 -4.93
N ARG A 340 11.87 -2.62 -5.79
CA ARG A 340 12.49 -3.91 -5.97
C ARG A 340 12.87 -4.03 -7.43
N LEU A 341 14.16 -4.14 -7.72
CA LEU A 341 14.67 -4.28 -9.09
C LEU A 341 15.09 -5.74 -9.35
N VAL A 342 14.95 -6.18 -10.58
CA VAL A 342 15.40 -7.52 -11.02
C VAL A 342 16.89 -7.71 -10.73
N LYS A 343 17.68 -6.67 -11.01
CA LYS A 343 19.16 -6.68 -10.81
C LYS A 343 19.56 -6.87 -9.35
N GLU A 344 18.84 -6.25 -8.41
CA GLU A 344 19.11 -6.37 -6.97
C GLU A 344 18.78 -7.77 -6.47
N LYS A 345 17.70 -8.38 -6.96
CA LYS A 345 17.33 -9.75 -6.60
C LYS A 345 18.38 -10.77 -7.05
N GLN A 346 19.00 -10.55 -8.21
CA GLN A 346 20.07 -11.42 -8.71
C GLN A 346 21.37 -11.32 -7.91
N GLN A 347 21.58 -10.19 -7.19
CA GLN A 347 22.75 -10.01 -6.32
C GLN A 347 22.58 -10.66 -4.94
N LEU A 348 21.32 -10.97 -4.55
CA LEU A 348 21.00 -11.60 -3.26
C LEU A 348 20.93 -13.14 -3.33
N LEU A 349 20.97 -13.72 -4.53
CA LEU A 349 21.04 -15.17 -4.80
C LEU A 349 22.47 -15.61 -5.11
#